data_f9b8128985a842d2d7d655d29137954c
#
_entry.id   f9b8128985a842d2d7d655d29137954c
#
_cell.length_a   1.000
_cell.length_b   1.000
_cell.length_c   1.000
_cell.angle_alpha   90.00
_cell.angle_beta   90.00
_cell.angle_gamma   90.00
#
_symmetry.space_group_name_H-M   'P 1'
#
loop_
_entity.id
_entity.type
_entity.pdbx_description
1 polymer ?
#
loop_
_entity_poly.entity_id
_entity_poly.type
_entity_poly.pdbx_seq_one_letter_code
_entity_poly.pdbx_strand_id
1 'polypeptide(L)'
;PWTRVNPRWFVNTAFGGVKGPTEFVMMGVILLWLAVGLFHNRHEIRKRSDRVLALAGLVLLVAALTLPNLYNQTTEFAQRWMAPALVLLVLAAPAPRVRPSLARAGSSAVAALFVIMLAILWSFYERHELTGFEQALEQTPPQSRVLGIETEQRSRVIKRAPFLQLPAYAQVRGGGSLGFTFANFAPMPVVLKETYTQPWTHNLEWKPWNLKLSDLAWFDWVLVNGDEESQARMSEIQALEPVTKEGFWRLYRVDHAVLQRMAIDRDLSQVRPLTWLEP
;
A
#
# COMPACT_ATOMS: atom_id res chain seq x y z
N PRO A 1 -12.65 9.11 -19.90
CA PRO A 1 -12.13 10.40 -19.39
C PRO A 1 -13.07 11.07 -18.39
N TRP A 2 -14.40 11.07 -18.62
CA TRP A 2 -15.39 11.72 -17.74
C TRP A 2 -15.52 11.10 -16.35
N THR A 3 -15.10 9.87 -16.14
CA THR A 3 -15.06 9.24 -14.82
C THR A 3 -14.10 9.94 -13.84
N ARG A 4 -13.14 10.72 -14.36
CA ARG A 4 -12.17 11.47 -13.54
C ARG A 4 -12.72 12.77 -12.94
N VAL A 5 -13.88 13.22 -13.40
CA VAL A 5 -14.55 14.42 -12.85
C VAL A 5 -15.47 14.07 -11.68
N ASN A 6 -15.57 12.80 -11.31
CA ASN A 6 -16.37 12.37 -10.17
C ASN A 6 -15.72 12.87 -8.86
N PRO A 7 -16.47 13.53 -7.94
CA PRO A 7 -15.95 14.00 -6.66
C PRO A 7 -15.26 12.91 -5.84
N ARG A 8 -15.77 11.69 -5.86
CA ARG A 8 -15.12 10.55 -5.17
C ARG A 8 -13.75 10.24 -5.77
N TRP A 9 -13.64 10.25 -7.10
CA TRP A 9 -12.34 10.05 -7.75
C TRP A 9 -11.35 11.14 -7.37
N PHE A 10 -11.80 12.40 -7.36
CA PHE A 10 -10.97 13.55 -7.01
C PHE A 10 -10.43 13.43 -5.57
N VAL A 11 -11.30 13.19 -4.59
CA VAL A 11 -10.90 13.03 -3.18
C VAL A 11 -9.97 11.83 -3.01
N ASN A 12 -10.32 10.69 -3.60
CA ASN A 12 -9.50 9.48 -3.55
C ASN A 12 -8.12 9.65 -4.17
N THR A 13 -8.01 10.49 -5.20
CA THR A 13 -6.73 10.75 -5.88
C THR A 13 -5.90 11.77 -5.10
N ALA A 14 -6.54 12.75 -4.49
CA ALA A 14 -5.89 13.78 -3.71
C ALA A 14 -5.25 13.25 -2.42
N PHE A 15 -6.00 12.44 -1.68
CA PHE A 15 -5.58 11.87 -0.39
C PHE A 15 -5.16 10.40 -0.50
N GLY A 16 -5.77 9.68 -1.39
CA GLY A 16 -5.37 8.40 -1.98
C GLY A 16 -5.15 7.19 -1.07
N GLY A 17 -5.21 7.32 0.24
CA GLY A 17 -4.69 6.29 1.13
C GLY A 17 -5.68 5.70 2.12
N VAL A 18 -6.72 6.42 2.53
CA VAL A 18 -7.56 6.03 3.68
C VAL A 18 -8.98 5.66 3.25
N LYS A 19 -9.57 4.65 3.89
CA LYS A 19 -10.97 4.27 3.73
C LYS A 19 -11.88 5.12 4.62
N GLY A 20 -13.15 5.24 4.22
CA GLY A 20 -14.18 5.92 5.02
C GLY A 20 -14.38 7.39 4.67
N PRO A 21 -15.15 8.13 5.49
CA PRO A 21 -15.53 9.52 5.23
C PRO A 21 -14.42 10.53 5.53
N THR A 22 -13.37 10.11 6.18
CA THR A 22 -12.28 10.94 6.71
C THR A 22 -11.66 11.85 5.66
N GLU A 23 -11.37 11.31 4.47
CA GLU A 23 -10.79 12.07 3.35
C GLU A 23 -11.76 13.15 2.84
N PHE A 24 -13.07 12.87 2.85
CA PHE A 24 -14.09 13.86 2.46
C PHE A 24 -14.19 15.00 3.48
N VAL A 25 -14.09 14.70 4.77
CA VAL A 25 -14.07 15.71 5.83
C VAL A 25 -12.84 16.61 5.65
N MET A 26 -11.67 16.02 5.42
CA MET A 26 -10.43 16.78 5.21
C MET A 26 -10.51 17.67 3.96
N MET A 27 -11.01 17.12 2.85
CA MET A 27 -11.23 17.90 1.63
C MET A 27 -12.21 19.05 1.90
N GLY A 28 -13.30 18.79 2.63
CA GLY A 28 -14.28 19.80 3.02
C GLY A 28 -13.66 20.94 3.82
N VAL A 29 -12.79 20.63 4.79
CA VAL A 29 -12.06 21.63 5.59
C VAL A 29 -11.12 22.47 4.71
N ILE A 30 -10.38 21.85 3.80
CA ILE A 30 -9.50 22.56 2.86
C ILE A 30 -10.31 23.46 1.93
N LEU A 31 -11.40 22.95 1.35
CA LEU A 31 -12.26 23.75 0.46
C LEU A 31 -12.93 24.91 1.19
N LEU A 32 -13.36 24.69 2.43
CA LEU A 32 -13.92 25.77 3.27
C LEU A 32 -12.87 26.86 3.54
N TRP A 33 -11.65 26.48 3.90
CA TRP A 33 -10.56 27.42 4.11
C TRP A 33 -10.26 28.23 2.85
N LEU A 34 -10.16 27.58 1.70
CA LEU A 34 -9.97 28.24 0.41
C LEU A 34 -11.12 29.18 0.08
N ALA A 35 -12.37 28.74 0.26
CA ALA A 35 -13.56 29.54 0.00
C ALA A 35 -13.59 30.81 0.87
N VAL A 36 -13.28 30.69 2.17
CA VAL A 36 -13.17 31.83 3.08
C VAL A 36 -12.06 32.77 2.63
N GLY A 37 -10.89 32.26 2.27
CA GLY A 37 -9.77 33.06 1.76
C GLY A 37 -10.14 33.85 0.49
N LEU A 38 -10.73 33.16 -0.49
CA LEU A 38 -11.16 33.77 -1.75
C LEU A 38 -12.28 34.81 -1.55
N PHE A 39 -13.28 34.48 -0.71
CA PHE A 39 -14.40 35.41 -0.42
C PHE A 39 -13.92 36.70 0.23
N HIS A 40 -13.09 36.62 1.26
CA HIS A 40 -12.53 37.80 1.94
C HIS A 40 -11.65 38.65 1.04
N ASN A 41 -11.03 38.09 0.02
CA ASN A 41 -10.13 38.77 -0.89
C ASN A 41 -10.70 38.96 -2.31
N ARG A 42 -12.01 38.78 -2.49
CA ARG A 42 -12.67 38.77 -3.81
C ARG A 42 -12.31 39.96 -4.73
N HIS A 43 -12.08 41.15 -4.17
CA HIS A 43 -11.71 42.34 -4.91
C HIS A 43 -10.21 42.47 -5.19
N GLU A 44 -9.38 41.69 -4.52
CA GLU A 44 -7.91 41.76 -4.62
C GLU A 44 -7.26 40.42 -4.92
N ILE A 45 -8.03 39.39 -5.33
CA ILE A 45 -7.53 38.03 -5.58
C ILE A 45 -6.28 38.11 -6.47
N ARG A 46 -6.36 38.90 -7.57
CA ARG A 46 -5.28 39.01 -8.55
C ARG A 46 -3.98 39.59 -8.00
N LYS A 47 -4.06 40.41 -6.94
CA LYS A 47 -2.90 41.01 -6.29
C LYS A 47 -2.33 40.17 -5.17
N ARG A 48 -3.16 39.32 -4.55
CA ARG A 48 -2.82 38.54 -3.36
C ARG A 48 -2.55 37.05 -3.62
N SER A 49 -2.95 36.55 -4.77
CA SER A 49 -2.65 35.17 -5.18
C SER A 49 -1.25 35.13 -5.80
N ASP A 50 -0.50 34.09 -5.45
CA ASP A 50 0.74 33.78 -6.16
C ASP A 50 0.42 33.16 -7.51
N ARG A 51 0.67 33.94 -8.57
CA ARG A 51 0.34 33.52 -9.94
C ARG A 51 1.21 32.38 -10.45
N VAL A 52 2.46 32.30 -10.01
CA VAL A 52 3.39 31.25 -10.43
C VAL A 52 2.94 29.91 -9.86
N LEU A 53 2.65 29.89 -8.56
CA LEU A 53 2.14 28.68 -7.89
C LEU A 53 0.76 28.28 -8.45
N ALA A 54 -0.13 29.26 -8.68
CA ALA A 54 -1.45 28.99 -9.27
C ALA A 54 -1.33 28.36 -10.66
N LEU A 55 -0.48 28.93 -11.54
CA LEU A 55 -0.25 28.40 -12.87
C LEU A 55 0.35 26.99 -12.81
N ALA A 56 1.38 26.78 -12.00
CA ALA A 56 2.01 25.46 -11.80
C ALA A 56 0.99 24.43 -11.29
N GLY A 57 0.19 24.80 -10.29
CA GLY A 57 -0.88 23.94 -9.78
C GLY A 57 -1.94 23.61 -10.81
N LEU A 58 -2.35 24.57 -11.63
CA LEU A 58 -3.29 24.33 -12.74
C LEU A 58 -2.71 23.39 -13.80
N VAL A 59 -1.45 23.57 -14.19
CA VAL A 59 -0.78 22.69 -15.16
C VAL A 59 -0.75 21.25 -14.63
N LEU A 60 -0.39 21.05 -13.36
CA LEU A 60 -0.39 19.71 -12.76
C LEU A 60 -1.81 19.14 -12.63
N LEU A 61 -2.81 19.97 -12.33
CA LEU A 61 -4.21 19.56 -12.29
C LEU A 61 -4.70 19.10 -13.67
N VAL A 62 -4.39 19.85 -14.71
CA VAL A 62 -4.69 19.45 -16.09
C VAL A 62 -3.97 18.14 -16.42
N ALA A 63 -2.71 18.00 -16.07
CA ALA A 63 -1.96 16.75 -16.25
C ALA A 63 -2.66 15.56 -15.54
N ALA A 64 -3.09 15.73 -14.28
CA ALA A 64 -3.83 14.72 -13.54
C ALA A 64 -5.15 14.31 -14.21
N LEU A 65 -5.83 15.23 -14.87
CA LEU A 65 -7.11 14.99 -15.51
C LEU A 65 -6.99 14.41 -16.94
N THR A 66 -5.91 14.73 -17.66
CA THR A 66 -5.77 14.42 -19.09
C THR A 66 -4.80 13.29 -19.40
N LEU A 67 -3.74 13.12 -18.58
CA LEU A 67 -2.74 12.07 -18.82
C LEU A 67 -3.34 10.66 -18.65
N PRO A 68 -2.76 9.64 -19.30
CA PRO A 68 -3.22 8.25 -19.15
C PRO A 68 -2.97 7.72 -17.73
N ASN A 69 -3.83 6.82 -17.25
CA ASN A 69 -3.62 6.15 -15.95
C ASN A 69 -2.48 5.15 -15.99
N LEU A 70 -2.26 4.54 -17.16
CA LEU A 70 -1.17 3.61 -17.40
C LEU A 70 -0.24 4.24 -18.44
N TYR A 71 1.01 4.45 -18.07
CA TYR A 71 2.05 4.93 -18.97
C TYR A 71 3.35 4.17 -18.69
N ASN A 72 3.92 3.58 -19.73
CA ASN A 72 5.15 2.79 -19.63
C ASN A 72 5.12 1.79 -18.45
N GLN A 73 4.06 0.99 -18.36
CA GLN A 73 3.77 0.02 -17.28
C GLN A 73 3.63 0.64 -15.88
N THR A 74 3.70 1.96 -15.75
CA THR A 74 3.44 2.67 -14.50
C THR A 74 1.95 2.89 -14.36
N THR A 75 1.34 2.23 -13.39
CA THR A 75 -0.07 2.43 -13.04
C THR A 75 -0.27 3.73 -12.30
N GLU A 76 -1.47 4.31 -12.43
CA GLU A 76 -1.87 5.54 -11.73
C GLU A 76 -0.99 6.76 -12.07
N PHE A 77 -0.38 6.77 -13.23
CA PHE A 77 0.54 7.83 -13.65
C PHE A 77 -0.10 9.22 -13.56
N ALA A 78 -1.31 9.40 -14.08
CA ALA A 78 -2.04 10.66 -14.02
C ALA A 78 -2.34 11.10 -12.57
N GLN A 79 -2.66 10.16 -11.69
CA GLN A 79 -3.07 10.44 -10.31
C GLN A 79 -1.94 11.04 -9.46
N ARG A 80 -0.69 10.75 -9.80
CA ARG A 80 0.50 11.24 -9.06
C ARG A 80 0.60 12.76 -9.06
N TRP A 81 -0.01 13.43 -10.03
CA TRP A 81 0.03 14.88 -10.18
C TRP A 81 -1.03 15.61 -9.35
N MET A 82 -2.06 14.91 -8.87
CA MET A 82 -3.18 15.52 -8.15
C MET A 82 -2.76 16.13 -6.81
N ALA A 83 -2.05 15.39 -5.98
CA ALA A 83 -1.64 15.87 -4.66
C ALA A 83 -0.73 17.12 -4.76
N PRO A 84 0.37 17.13 -5.56
CA PRO A 84 1.17 18.33 -5.73
C PRO A 84 0.38 19.47 -6.37
N ALA A 85 -0.55 19.21 -7.30
CA ALA A 85 -1.42 20.25 -7.86
C ALA A 85 -2.23 20.95 -6.77
N LEU A 86 -2.88 20.19 -5.89
CA LEU A 86 -3.67 20.74 -4.79
C LEU A 86 -2.83 21.52 -3.79
N VAL A 87 -1.66 21.00 -3.43
CA VAL A 87 -0.74 21.72 -2.53
C VAL A 87 -0.37 23.09 -3.11
N LEU A 88 0.01 23.13 -4.39
CA LEU A 88 0.36 24.39 -5.05
C LEU A 88 -0.83 25.36 -5.15
N LEU A 89 -2.03 24.85 -5.46
CA LEU A 89 -3.23 25.69 -5.51
C LEU A 89 -3.62 26.25 -4.13
N VAL A 90 -3.47 25.45 -3.07
CA VAL A 90 -3.70 25.90 -1.68
C VAL A 90 -2.69 26.98 -1.29
N LEU A 91 -1.42 26.80 -1.60
CA LEU A 91 -0.35 27.76 -1.32
C LEU A 91 -0.50 29.06 -2.16
N ALA A 92 -1.02 28.95 -3.38
CA ALA A 92 -1.28 30.10 -4.25
C ALA A 92 -2.47 30.94 -3.79
N ALA A 93 -3.39 30.35 -3.03
CA ALA A 93 -4.62 31.02 -2.62
C ALA A 93 -4.34 32.10 -1.55
N PRO A 94 -5.06 33.25 -1.61
CA PRO A 94 -4.89 34.31 -0.64
C PRO A 94 -5.38 33.87 0.74
N ALA A 95 -4.60 34.14 1.77
CA ALA A 95 -5.02 33.86 3.14
C ALA A 95 -6.26 34.70 3.53
N PRO A 96 -7.18 34.19 4.36
CA PRO A 96 -8.32 34.93 4.85
C PRO A 96 -7.90 36.24 5.56
N ARG A 97 -8.67 37.30 5.36
CA ARG A 97 -8.47 38.58 6.04
C ARG A 97 -9.04 38.52 7.46
N VAL A 98 -8.37 37.79 8.32
CA VAL A 98 -8.69 37.70 9.75
C VAL A 98 -7.49 38.18 10.57
N ARG A 99 -7.71 38.41 11.87
CA ARG A 99 -6.60 38.77 12.77
C ARG A 99 -5.48 37.74 12.63
N PRO A 100 -4.20 38.14 12.54
CA PRO A 100 -3.09 37.19 12.33
C PRO A 100 -3.03 36.06 13.37
N SER A 101 -3.46 36.33 14.62
CA SER A 101 -3.59 35.30 15.66
C SER A 101 -4.63 34.25 15.34
N LEU A 102 -5.81 34.68 14.84
CA LEU A 102 -6.89 33.76 14.44
C LEU A 102 -6.51 32.94 13.18
N ALA A 103 -5.83 33.58 12.21
CA ALA A 103 -5.35 32.86 11.03
C ALA A 103 -4.36 31.77 11.44
N ARG A 104 -3.39 32.11 12.30
CA ARG A 104 -2.41 31.13 12.83
C ARG A 104 -3.09 30.02 13.64
N ALA A 105 -3.97 30.38 14.56
CA ALA A 105 -4.70 29.41 15.37
C ALA A 105 -5.55 28.47 14.50
N GLY A 106 -6.27 29.00 13.49
CA GLY A 106 -7.08 28.22 12.57
C GLY A 106 -6.24 27.24 11.73
N SER A 107 -5.15 27.71 11.12
CA SER A 107 -4.27 26.83 10.33
C SER A 107 -3.58 25.77 11.20
N SER A 108 -3.15 26.14 12.43
CA SER A 108 -2.58 25.17 13.38
C SER A 108 -3.62 24.14 13.82
N ALA A 109 -4.87 24.54 14.06
CA ALA A 109 -5.94 23.61 14.43
C ALA A 109 -6.26 22.62 13.28
N VAL A 110 -6.30 23.09 12.03
CA VAL A 110 -6.49 22.23 10.86
C VAL A 110 -5.32 21.24 10.72
N ALA A 111 -4.09 21.73 10.84
CA ALA A 111 -2.91 20.88 10.78
C ALA A 111 -2.89 19.83 11.92
N ALA A 112 -3.20 20.25 13.14
CA ALA A 112 -3.28 19.35 14.30
C ALA A 112 -4.37 18.29 14.12
N LEU A 113 -5.55 18.68 13.65
CA LEU A 113 -6.63 17.73 13.33
C LEU A 113 -6.18 16.68 12.31
N PHE A 114 -5.47 17.12 11.27
CA PHE A 114 -4.93 16.24 10.23
C PHE A 114 -3.93 15.23 10.82
N VAL A 115 -2.97 15.71 11.60
CA VAL A 115 -1.94 14.87 12.24
C VAL A 115 -2.57 13.88 13.22
N ILE A 116 -3.49 14.34 14.08
CA ILE A 116 -4.18 13.47 15.06
C ILE A 116 -4.96 12.37 14.33
N MET A 117 -5.68 12.75 13.28
CA MET A 117 -6.46 11.79 12.51
C MET A 117 -5.58 10.74 11.82
N LEU A 118 -4.48 11.16 11.19
CA LEU A 118 -3.51 10.23 10.59
C LEU A 118 -2.88 9.34 11.66
N ALA A 119 -2.54 9.89 12.82
CA ALA A 119 -1.97 9.12 13.94
C ALA A 119 -2.94 8.05 14.45
N ILE A 120 -4.24 8.38 14.57
CA ILE A 120 -5.27 7.40 14.99
C ILE A 120 -5.37 6.27 13.95
N LEU A 121 -5.46 6.61 12.66
CA LEU A 121 -5.59 5.63 11.59
C LEU A 121 -4.34 4.74 11.48
N TRP A 122 -3.17 5.35 11.60
CA TRP A 122 -1.90 4.63 11.57
C TRP A 122 -1.75 3.70 12.78
N SER A 123 -2.09 4.18 13.99
CA SER A 123 -2.10 3.37 15.20
C SER A 123 -3.07 2.19 15.11
N PHE A 124 -4.23 2.38 14.46
CA PHE A 124 -5.16 1.30 14.23
C PHE A 124 -4.56 0.24 13.27
N TYR A 125 -4.00 0.71 12.14
CA TYR A 125 -3.35 -0.17 11.16
C TYR A 125 -2.23 -0.99 11.80
N GLU A 126 -1.36 -0.34 12.56
CA GLU A 126 -0.24 -0.97 13.24
C GLU A 126 -0.69 -2.01 14.27
N ARG A 127 -1.67 -1.65 15.11
CA ARG A 127 -2.14 -2.52 16.21
C ARG A 127 -3.00 -3.69 15.75
N HIS A 128 -3.67 -3.60 14.61
CA HIS A 128 -4.62 -4.63 14.18
C HIS A 128 -4.18 -5.37 12.91
N GLU A 129 -3.52 -4.68 12.01
CA GLU A 129 -3.19 -5.22 10.68
C GLU A 129 -1.70 -5.55 10.51
N LEU A 130 -0.83 -4.99 11.38
CA LEU A 130 0.60 -5.35 11.43
C LEU A 130 0.96 -6.20 12.65
N THR A 131 -0.03 -6.64 13.44
CA THR A 131 0.24 -7.47 14.62
C THR A 131 0.98 -8.75 14.23
N GLY A 132 2.09 -9.03 14.94
CA GLY A 132 2.96 -10.17 14.67
C GLY A 132 3.97 -9.96 13.54
N PHE A 133 3.83 -8.91 12.71
CA PHE A 133 4.71 -8.70 11.56
C PHE A 133 6.17 -8.48 11.99
N GLU A 134 6.40 -7.57 12.92
CA GLU A 134 7.74 -7.28 13.44
C GLU A 134 8.39 -8.52 14.07
N GLN A 135 7.63 -9.25 14.90
CA GLN A 135 8.08 -10.49 15.52
C GLN A 135 8.43 -11.58 14.48
N ALA A 136 7.63 -11.69 13.43
CA ALA A 136 7.90 -12.61 12.33
C ALA A 136 9.20 -12.25 11.59
N LEU A 137 9.43 -10.95 11.35
CA LEU A 137 10.66 -10.49 10.74
C LEU A 137 11.90 -10.72 11.61
N GLU A 138 11.80 -10.51 12.93
CA GLU A 138 12.91 -10.75 13.89
C GLU A 138 13.30 -12.23 13.93
N GLN A 139 12.33 -13.14 13.76
CA GLN A 139 12.57 -14.58 13.76
C GLN A 139 12.97 -15.12 12.40
N THR A 140 12.94 -14.30 11.35
CA THR A 140 13.42 -14.69 10.02
C THR A 140 14.94 -14.62 9.98
N PRO A 141 15.67 -15.74 9.80
CA PRO A 141 17.13 -15.73 9.75
C PRO A 141 17.66 -14.93 8.56
N PRO A 142 18.87 -14.34 8.69
CA PRO A 142 19.52 -13.67 7.57
C PRO A 142 19.72 -14.60 6.37
N GLN A 143 19.72 -14.01 5.16
CA GLN A 143 19.93 -14.71 3.89
C GLN A 143 18.89 -15.80 3.57
N SER A 144 17.71 -15.75 4.20
CA SER A 144 16.62 -16.70 3.99
C SER A 144 15.92 -16.50 2.65
N ARG A 145 15.33 -17.58 2.13
CA ARG A 145 14.41 -17.54 1.01
C ARG A 145 12.98 -17.47 1.56
N VAL A 146 12.34 -16.32 1.39
CA VAL A 146 11.05 -16.01 2.00
C VAL A 146 9.96 -15.93 0.93
N LEU A 147 8.86 -16.63 1.14
CA LEU A 147 7.62 -16.49 0.37
C LEU A 147 6.61 -15.67 1.17
N GLY A 148 6.11 -14.58 0.61
CA GLY A 148 4.96 -13.84 1.15
C GLY A 148 3.65 -14.41 0.61
N ILE A 149 2.71 -14.67 1.50
CA ILE A 149 1.36 -15.14 1.18
C ILE A 149 0.35 -14.22 1.85
N GLU A 150 -0.30 -13.38 1.04
CA GLU A 150 -1.34 -12.47 1.51
C GLU A 150 -2.72 -13.10 1.34
N THR A 151 -3.19 -13.82 2.37
CA THR A 151 -4.54 -14.38 2.39
C THR A 151 -5.58 -13.28 2.52
N GLU A 152 -5.26 -12.20 3.23
CA GLU A 152 -6.04 -10.97 3.28
C GLU A 152 -5.27 -9.87 2.54
N GLN A 153 -5.75 -9.51 1.35
CA GLN A 153 -5.10 -8.48 0.52
C GLN A 153 -5.59 -7.06 0.85
N ARG A 154 -6.71 -6.93 1.56
CA ARG A 154 -7.38 -5.66 1.80
C ARG A 154 -7.28 -5.21 3.24
N SER A 155 -6.65 -4.08 3.46
CA SER A 155 -6.71 -3.39 4.76
C SER A 155 -8.13 -2.90 5.07
N ARG A 156 -8.47 -2.81 6.34
CA ARG A 156 -9.74 -2.20 6.82
C ARG A 156 -9.70 -0.68 6.74
N VAL A 157 -8.53 -0.08 6.89
CA VAL A 157 -8.35 1.38 6.96
C VAL A 157 -7.65 1.97 5.75
N ILE A 158 -6.79 1.22 5.08
CA ILE A 158 -6.02 1.68 3.91
C ILE A 158 -6.67 1.16 2.63
N LYS A 159 -6.71 2.00 1.60
CA LYS A 159 -7.17 1.61 0.28
C LYS A 159 -6.11 0.78 -0.44
N ARG A 160 -6.55 0.03 -1.46
CA ARG A 160 -5.70 -0.84 -2.30
C ARG A 160 -5.21 -2.07 -1.53
N ALA A 161 -4.06 -2.61 -1.90
CA ALA A 161 -3.45 -3.80 -1.31
C ALA A 161 -2.14 -3.42 -0.57
N PRO A 162 -2.24 -2.83 0.64
CA PRO A 162 -1.07 -2.31 1.34
C PRO A 162 -0.13 -3.42 1.81
N PHE A 163 -0.61 -4.65 1.89
CA PHE A 163 0.16 -5.78 2.40
C PHE A 163 1.13 -6.37 1.36
N LEU A 164 0.82 -6.19 0.08
CA LEU A 164 1.50 -6.83 -1.05
C LEU A 164 3.03 -6.71 -1.05
N GLN A 165 3.56 -5.64 -0.47
CA GLN A 165 5.00 -5.37 -0.44
C GLN A 165 5.64 -5.58 0.93
N LEU A 166 4.85 -5.90 1.95
CA LEU A 166 5.37 -6.05 3.30
C LEU A 166 6.37 -7.21 3.44
N PRO A 167 6.19 -8.37 2.78
CA PRO A 167 7.20 -9.44 2.85
C PRO A 167 8.60 -8.99 2.38
N ALA A 168 8.70 -7.94 1.57
CA ALA A 168 9.99 -7.39 1.14
C ALA A 168 10.86 -6.88 2.31
N TYR A 169 10.26 -6.55 3.45
CA TYR A 169 11.02 -6.16 4.64
C TYR A 169 11.92 -7.30 5.17
N ALA A 170 11.56 -8.57 4.95
CA ALA A 170 12.44 -9.68 5.29
C ALA A 170 13.77 -9.59 4.52
N GLN A 171 13.71 -9.28 3.22
CA GLN A 171 14.90 -9.08 2.40
C GLN A 171 15.67 -7.80 2.78
N VAL A 172 14.97 -6.72 3.09
CA VAL A 172 15.60 -5.44 3.51
C VAL A 172 16.41 -5.62 4.80
N ARG A 173 15.90 -6.39 5.76
CA ARG A 173 16.55 -6.60 7.06
C ARG A 173 17.63 -7.67 7.03
N GLY A 174 17.29 -8.81 6.45
CA GLY A 174 18.14 -10.00 6.51
C GLY A 174 18.90 -10.32 5.22
N GLY A 175 18.59 -9.66 4.11
CA GLY A 175 19.04 -10.11 2.79
C GLY A 175 18.29 -11.35 2.33
N GLY A 176 18.91 -12.16 1.46
CA GLY A 176 18.27 -13.36 0.92
C GLY A 176 17.39 -13.07 -0.30
N SER A 177 16.40 -13.94 -0.54
CA SER A 177 15.52 -13.83 -1.70
C SER A 177 14.04 -13.88 -1.32
N LEU A 178 13.22 -13.27 -2.17
CA LEU A 178 11.76 -13.24 -2.05
C LEU A 178 11.10 -14.00 -3.18
N GLY A 179 9.89 -14.51 -2.92
CA GLY A 179 9.04 -15.09 -3.96
C GLY A 179 8.65 -14.09 -5.05
N PHE A 180 8.64 -12.80 -4.70
CA PHE A 180 8.33 -11.72 -5.64
C PHE A 180 9.26 -10.53 -5.46
N THR A 181 9.71 -9.96 -6.59
CA THR A 181 10.47 -8.69 -6.61
C THR A 181 10.13 -7.88 -7.86
N PHE A 182 10.01 -6.58 -7.71
CA PHE A 182 9.86 -5.68 -8.85
C PHE A 182 11.08 -5.61 -9.76
N ALA A 183 12.25 -6.03 -9.30
CA ALA A 183 13.47 -6.04 -10.12
C ALA A 183 13.36 -6.95 -11.38
N ASN A 184 12.33 -7.81 -11.44
CA ASN A 184 12.02 -8.62 -12.63
C ASN A 184 11.22 -7.87 -13.70
N PHE A 185 10.77 -6.64 -13.44
CA PHE A 185 9.99 -5.85 -14.39
C PHE A 185 10.90 -4.93 -15.20
N ALA A 186 10.79 -5.00 -16.53
CA ALA A 186 11.64 -4.27 -17.47
C ALA A 186 11.74 -2.74 -17.22
N PRO A 187 10.68 -2.02 -16.80
CA PRO A 187 10.76 -0.58 -16.60
C PRO A 187 11.34 -0.17 -15.23
N MET A 188 11.76 -1.11 -14.39
CA MET A 188 12.32 -0.76 -13.08
C MET A 188 13.74 -0.23 -13.19
N PRO A 189 14.08 0.83 -12.41
CA PRO A 189 15.43 1.39 -12.40
C PRO A 189 16.44 0.45 -11.74
N VAL A 190 15.98 -0.49 -10.93
CA VAL A 190 16.78 -1.54 -10.31
C VAL A 190 16.42 -2.86 -10.96
N VAL A 191 17.41 -3.53 -11.51
CA VAL A 191 17.27 -4.84 -12.15
C VAL A 191 18.19 -5.85 -11.47
N LEU A 192 17.81 -7.11 -11.54
CA LEU A 192 18.69 -8.19 -11.08
C LEU A 192 19.94 -8.27 -11.96
N LYS A 193 21.09 -8.58 -11.35
CA LYS A 193 22.35 -8.78 -12.10
C LYS A 193 22.25 -9.95 -13.08
N GLU A 194 21.50 -10.97 -12.68
CA GLU A 194 21.24 -12.15 -13.48
C GLU A 194 19.75 -12.35 -13.62
N THR A 195 19.26 -12.51 -14.85
CA THR A 195 17.88 -12.89 -15.10
C THR A 195 17.77 -14.40 -14.91
N TYR A 196 16.88 -14.82 -14.03
CA TYR A 196 16.53 -16.22 -13.87
C TYR A 196 15.04 -16.44 -14.08
N THR A 197 14.69 -17.58 -14.61
CA THR A 197 13.30 -18.00 -14.69
C THR A 197 12.88 -18.48 -13.31
N GLN A 198 11.82 -17.91 -12.77
CA GLN A 198 11.26 -18.33 -11.50
C GLN A 198 10.77 -19.77 -11.60
N PRO A 199 11.30 -20.70 -10.77
CA PRO A 199 10.92 -22.11 -10.82
C PRO A 199 9.59 -22.41 -10.11
N TRP A 200 9.07 -21.45 -9.33
CA TRP A 200 7.76 -21.54 -8.66
C TRP A 200 6.65 -20.86 -9.46
N THR A 201 5.42 -21.07 -9.05
CA THR A 201 4.23 -20.49 -9.69
C THR A 201 4.31 -18.95 -9.72
N HIS A 202 4.06 -18.37 -10.91
CA HIS A 202 4.09 -16.92 -11.09
C HIS A 202 2.89 -16.23 -10.45
N ASN A 203 3.10 -14.98 -10.02
CA ASN A 203 2.09 -14.08 -9.46
C ASN A 203 1.45 -14.58 -8.15
N LEU A 204 2.16 -15.35 -7.33
CA LEU A 204 1.66 -15.82 -6.03
C LEU A 204 1.30 -14.66 -5.10
N GLU A 205 1.99 -13.53 -5.20
CA GLU A 205 1.71 -12.31 -4.45
C GLU A 205 0.33 -11.71 -4.77
N TRP A 206 -0.16 -11.91 -6.02
CA TRP A 206 -1.48 -11.44 -6.45
C TRP A 206 -2.54 -12.53 -6.38
N LYS A 207 -2.12 -13.78 -6.51
CA LYS A 207 -2.98 -14.97 -6.61
C LYS A 207 -2.47 -16.08 -5.69
N PRO A 208 -2.49 -15.86 -4.36
CA PRO A 208 -1.97 -16.83 -3.40
C PRO A 208 -2.67 -18.19 -3.49
N TRP A 209 -3.92 -18.23 -3.99
CA TRP A 209 -4.66 -19.47 -4.23
C TRP A 209 -4.05 -20.38 -5.34
N ASN A 210 -3.11 -19.86 -6.13
CA ASN A 210 -2.39 -20.66 -7.11
C ASN A 210 -1.17 -21.39 -6.51
N LEU A 211 -0.87 -21.19 -5.23
CA LEU A 211 0.23 -21.86 -4.55
C LEU A 211 0.08 -23.37 -4.63
N LYS A 212 1.15 -24.04 -5.04
CA LYS A 212 1.28 -25.51 -5.05
C LYS A 212 2.26 -25.91 -3.95
N LEU A 213 2.10 -27.14 -3.43
CA LEU A 213 3.07 -27.66 -2.45
C LEU A 213 4.49 -27.73 -3.01
N SER A 214 4.64 -28.01 -4.32
CA SER A 214 5.94 -28.00 -5.00
C SER A 214 6.64 -26.64 -4.95
N ASP A 215 5.89 -25.54 -4.87
CA ASP A 215 6.47 -24.19 -4.79
C ASP A 215 7.20 -23.99 -3.47
N LEU A 216 6.71 -24.59 -2.37
CA LEU A 216 7.32 -24.50 -1.05
C LEU A 216 8.75 -25.06 -1.02
N ALA A 217 9.10 -25.97 -1.92
CA ALA A 217 10.46 -26.51 -2.01
C ALA A 217 11.53 -25.46 -2.30
N TRP A 218 11.14 -24.32 -2.83
CA TRP A 218 12.05 -23.22 -3.18
C TRP A 218 12.28 -22.22 -2.05
N PHE A 219 11.54 -22.32 -0.94
CA PHE A 219 11.58 -21.39 0.17
C PHE A 219 11.92 -22.07 1.47
N ASP A 220 12.57 -21.35 2.36
CA ASP A 220 12.88 -21.80 3.71
C ASP A 220 11.81 -21.36 4.69
N TRP A 221 11.15 -20.22 4.37
CA TRP A 221 10.21 -19.53 5.23
C TRP A 221 9.02 -19.02 4.44
N VAL A 222 7.85 -19.05 5.08
CA VAL A 222 6.61 -18.50 4.54
C VAL A 222 6.07 -17.48 5.53
N LEU A 223 5.94 -16.23 5.10
CA LEU A 223 5.35 -15.14 5.86
C LEU A 223 3.90 -14.94 5.42
N VAL A 224 2.95 -15.21 6.30
CA VAL A 224 1.52 -15.25 5.98
C VAL A 224 0.79 -14.19 6.78
N ASN A 225 -0.05 -13.39 6.12
CA ASN A 225 -1.05 -12.58 6.80
C ASN A 225 -2.44 -13.22 6.71
N GLY A 226 -3.29 -12.94 7.68
CA GLY A 226 -4.67 -13.39 7.65
C GLY A 226 -5.31 -13.47 9.03
N ASP A 227 -6.60 -13.72 9.04
CA ASP A 227 -7.36 -13.98 10.27
C ASP A 227 -7.02 -15.35 10.86
N GLU A 228 -7.58 -15.64 12.03
CA GLU A 228 -7.33 -16.91 12.73
C GLU A 228 -7.76 -18.14 11.92
N GLU A 229 -8.81 -18.04 11.10
CA GLU A 229 -9.25 -19.14 10.24
C GLU A 229 -8.21 -19.42 9.14
N SER A 230 -7.72 -18.39 8.47
CA SER A 230 -6.67 -18.50 7.46
C SER A 230 -5.39 -19.08 8.05
N GLN A 231 -5.00 -18.61 9.24
CA GLN A 231 -3.81 -19.09 9.94
C GLN A 231 -3.96 -20.55 10.40
N ALA A 232 -5.16 -20.95 10.86
CA ALA A 232 -5.42 -22.34 11.21
C ALA A 232 -5.27 -23.26 9.99
N ARG A 233 -5.86 -22.88 8.86
CA ARG A 233 -5.75 -23.64 7.60
C ARG A 233 -4.31 -23.72 7.08
N MET A 234 -3.51 -22.65 7.22
CA MET A 234 -2.08 -22.71 6.90
C MET A 234 -1.33 -23.71 7.78
N SER A 235 -1.70 -23.80 9.06
CA SER A 235 -1.10 -24.76 10.02
C SER A 235 -1.48 -26.22 9.74
N GLU A 236 -2.54 -26.49 8.98
CA GLU A 236 -2.92 -27.84 8.55
C GLU A 236 -2.01 -28.37 7.43
N ILE A 237 -1.23 -27.51 6.77
CA ILE A 237 -0.28 -27.91 5.74
C ILE A 237 0.91 -28.59 6.44
N GLN A 238 1.01 -29.90 6.35
CA GLN A 238 2.00 -30.72 7.07
C GLN A 238 3.45 -30.28 6.87
N ALA A 239 3.75 -29.64 5.74
CA ALA A 239 5.08 -29.14 5.41
C ALA A 239 5.38 -27.74 6.01
N LEU A 240 4.43 -27.11 6.73
CA LEU A 240 4.60 -25.81 7.34
C LEU A 240 4.57 -25.92 8.87
N GLU A 241 5.67 -25.57 9.49
CA GLU A 241 5.80 -25.53 10.93
C GLU A 241 5.65 -24.08 11.43
N PRO A 242 4.62 -23.76 12.25
CA PRO A 242 4.43 -22.42 12.76
C PRO A 242 5.55 -22.04 13.74
N VAL A 243 6.24 -20.93 13.45
CA VAL A 243 7.32 -20.38 14.28
C VAL A 243 6.78 -19.28 15.18
N THR A 244 5.97 -18.36 14.64
CA THR A 244 5.17 -17.42 15.42
C THR A 244 3.74 -17.93 15.53
N LYS A 245 3.16 -17.83 16.73
CA LYS A 245 1.83 -18.43 17.02
C LYS A 245 0.70 -17.43 17.12
N GLU A 246 1.03 -16.15 17.25
CA GLU A 246 0.06 -15.09 17.50
C GLU A 246 0.23 -13.94 16.49
N GLY A 247 -0.85 -13.21 16.25
CA GLY A 247 -0.87 -12.03 15.39
C GLY A 247 -1.50 -12.27 14.02
N PHE A 248 -1.78 -11.16 13.35
CA PHE A 248 -2.30 -11.14 11.98
C PHE A 248 -1.25 -11.63 10.96
N TRP A 249 0.03 -11.40 11.25
CA TRP A 249 1.16 -11.92 10.49
C TRP A 249 1.84 -13.03 11.25
N ARG A 250 2.05 -14.18 10.59
CA ARG A 250 2.74 -15.34 11.17
C ARG A 250 3.82 -15.85 10.25
N LEU A 251 4.89 -16.35 10.87
CA LEU A 251 6.02 -16.96 10.20
C LEU A 251 5.92 -18.49 10.31
N TYR A 252 6.10 -19.15 9.21
CA TYR A 252 6.17 -20.61 9.12
C TYR A 252 7.53 -21.02 8.55
N ARG A 253 8.09 -22.09 9.10
CA ARG A 253 9.26 -22.75 8.55
C ARG A 253 8.79 -23.85 7.59
N VAL A 254 9.47 -23.98 6.45
CA VAL A 254 9.20 -25.08 5.52
C VAL A 254 9.98 -26.31 5.95
N ASP A 255 9.28 -27.43 6.21
CA ASP A 255 9.90 -28.72 6.47
C ASP A 255 10.16 -29.44 5.15
N HIS A 256 11.37 -29.31 4.63
CA HIS A 256 11.79 -29.95 3.39
C HIS A 256 11.80 -31.50 3.46
N ALA A 257 11.99 -32.09 4.65
CA ALA A 257 11.95 -33.54 4.80
C ALA A 257 10.52 -34.09 4.65
N VAL A 258 9.53 -33.33 5.17
CA VAL A 258 8.12 -33.65 4.94
C VAL A 258 7.76 -33.51 3.47
N LEU A 259 8.19 -32.41 2.80
CA LEU A 259 7.94 -32.22 1.38
C LEU A 259 8.51 -33.34 0.52
N GLN A 260 9.72 -33.78 0.80
CA GLN A 260 10.35 -34.90 0.08
C GLN A 260 9.56 -36.22 0.25
N ARG A 261 9.10 -36.51 1.46
CA ARG A 261 8.25 -37.69 1.70
C ARG A 261 6.93 -37.63 0.91
N MET A 262 6.28 -36.45 0.95
CA MET A 262 5.03 -36.23 0.21
C MET A 262 5.24 -36.33 -1.31
N ALA A 263 6.39 -35.91 -1.84
CA ALA A 263 6.72 -35.98 -3.25
C ALA A 263 6.91 -37.42 -3.75
N ILE A 264 7.32 -38.35 -2.89
CA ILE A 264 7.43 -39.79 -3.22
C ILE A 264 6.02 -40.36 -3.41
N ASP A 265 5.06 -39.92 -2.61
CA ASP A 265 3.71 -40.49 -2.60
C ASP A 265 2.77 -39.82 -3.60
N ARG A 266 3.04 -38.58 -4.01
CA ARG A 266 2.15 -37.77 -4.84
C ARG A 266 2.92 -36.81 -5.76
N ASP A 267 2.33 -36.48 -6.90
CA ASP A 267 2.75 -35.34 -7.71
C ASP A 267 2.34 -34.03 -7.02
N LEU A 268 3.27 -33.41 -6.31
CA LEU A 268 3.02 -32.17 -5.58
C LEU A 268 2.60 -31.00 -6.48
N SER A 269 2.88 -31.08 -7.79
CA SER A 269 2.48 -30.04 -8.73
C SER A 269 0.97 -29.94 -8.91
N GLN A 270 0.24 -30.99 -8.59
CA GLN A 270 -1.22 -31.09 -8.68
C GLN A 270 -1.93 -30.69 -7.38
N VAL A 271 -1.19 -30.57 -6.28
CA VAL A 271 -1.78 -30.23 -4.97
C VAL A 271 -1.73 -28.72 -4.74
N ARG A 272 -2.88 -28.12 -4.54
CA ARG A 272 -3.03 -26.70 -4.22
C ARG A 272 -3.42 -26.53 -2.76
N PRO A 273 -2.50 -26.10 -1.87
CA PRO A 273 -2.81 -25.98 -0.45
C PRO A 273 -3.77 -24.83 -0.12
N LEU A 274 -3.90 -23.85 -1.00
CA LEU A 274 -4.74 -22.66 -0.78
C LEU A 274 -5.99 -22.60 -1.69
N THR A 275 -6.52 -23.73 -2.14
CA THR A 275 -7.74 -23.77 -2.98
C THR A 275 -8.96 -23.10 -2.31
N TRP A 276 -8.99 -23.06 -0.99
CA TRP A 276 -10.04 -22.39 -0.21
C TRP A 276 -9.97 -20.85 -0.27
N LEU A 277 -8.93 -20.27 -0.89
CA LEU A 277 -8.81 -18.83 -1.17
C LEU A 277 -9.34 -18.46 -2.57
N GLU A 278 -9.76 -19.41 -3.37
CA GLU A 278 -10.36 -19.08 -4.68
C GLU A 278 -11.62 -18.23 -4.45
N PRO A 279 -11.77 -17.09 -5.19
CA PRO A 279 -12.89 -16.18 -5.04
C PRO A 279 -14.22 -16.79 -5.45
#